data_02285ba4fa461058fa4f08ee2621db9f
#
_entry.id   02285ba4fa461058fa4f08ee2621db9f
#
_cell.length_a   1.000
_cell.length_b   1.000
_cell.length_c   1.000
_cell.angle_alpha   90.00
_cell.angle_beta   90.00
_cell.angle_gamma   90.00
#
_symmetry.space_group_name_H-M   'P 1'
#
loop_
_entity.id
_entity.type
_entity.pdbx_description
1 polymer ?
#
loop_
_entity_poly.entity_id
_entity_poly.type
_entity_poly.pdbx_seq_one_letter_code
_entity_poly.pdbx_strand_id
1 'polypeptide(L)'
;MKRFALICLFLSPAWAVGLVANDLVVEDFEEPASDEAEAAKAKSWLEGEWTFEGTAFEGYGTSSGARINGRIAHWYPGQQNSGRLRTHGQLGQSLLKSWGRRGINVDGEKGRALSPAFRIERKFLSFLLSGGRYPGGTCVNLLVDDGKSFSATADNSNRMKAVAFDLSGLLGKTARIEVLDRETGAWGHLCVDQLVLTDSPGEARILKPIEVEGSDLVWSGGQRLKGTLRWTDDGLCVGTTPIDPRSVRSLSRQMGESARESSSGSVFFRNGERWRCEILSMEKGKLTLRSSLLGERTVDLSSVRSLHFVPDPEADSPDSFRPGILYRVSASPVPGGIVWIKKEDLALDSPLGILPIPRTGLLRYLVPGSSPEPPSVSLDEVGLRDGSVFFGSVVLGPDKTILERPGEEPLSLPWQSVHYVIRSGKETFWLNGLAPSAEDSHGPLGPGSGVVRMDNRRGDETSLFALRLIPRTRLSYPIPPAFSSGRALLQAHLAPLPDSREAATFTVSVEGKEFFRRSLAPGSSPEKLSLPLPKGKEFTLGVEFQERISYPCGVEMQDAHLALAESTKGDEPR
;
A
#
# COMPACT_ATOMS: atom_id res chain seq x y z
N MET A 1 59.67 32.99 -36.48
CA MET A 1 58.42 33.60 -36.02
C MET A 1 57.40 32.47 -35.79
N LYS A 2 57.31 32.02 -34.52
CA LYS A 2 56.36 30.98 -34.13
C LYS A 2 55.08 31.68 -33.65
N ARG A 3 53.95 31.39 -34.34
CA ARG A 3 52.62 31.86 -33.94
C ARG A 3 52.11 30.94 -32.83
N PHE A 4 51.93 31.46 -31.61
CA PHE A 4 51.18 30.84 -30.55
C PHE A 4 49.68 31.04 -30.85
N ALA A 5 48.95 29.96 -31.04
CA ALA A 5 47.51 29.97 -31.04
C ALA A 5 47.01 29.86 -29.58
N LEU A 6 46.39 30.94 -29.12
CA LEU A 6 45.72 31.00 -27.84
C LEU A 6 44.37 30.29 -27.95
N ILE A 7 44.26 29.06 -27.41
CA ILE A 7 42.97 28.35 -27.31
C ILE A 7 42.29 28.91 -26.09
N CYS A 8 41.29 29.76 -26.26
CA CYS A 8 40.37 30.14 -25.22
C CYS A 8 39.45 28.97 -24.94
N LEU A 9 39.75 28.23 -23.86
CA LEU A 9 38.82 27.30 -23.24
C LEU A 9 37.70 28.11 -22.59
N PHE A 10 36.54 28.16 -23.24
CA PHE A 10 35.31 28.56 -22.58
C PHE A 10 34.93 27.47 -21.60
N LEU A 11 35.33 27.60 -20.38
CA LEU A 11 34.80 26.85 -19.24
C LEU A 11 33.39 27.38 -19.00
N SER A 12 32.40 26.70 -19.55
CA SER A 12 31.04 26.77 -18.99
C SER A 12 31.09 26.24 -17.56
N PRO A 13 30.47 26.89 -16.56
CA PRO A 13 30.39 26.33 -15.23
C PRO A 13 29.41 25.15 -15.27
N ALA A 14 29.90 23.99 -15.65
CA ALA A 14 29.26 22.74 -15.33
C ALA A 14 29.40 22.54 -13.81
N TRP A 15 28.32 22.58 -13.11
CA TRP A 15 28.23 22.27 -11.68
C TRP A 15 28.50 20.77 -11.52
N ALA A 16 29.75 20.40 -11.52
CA ALA A 16 30.16 19.03 -11.27
C ALA A 16 30.06 18.78 -9.75
N VAL A 17 29.28 17.81 -9.35
CA VAL A 17 29.53 17.09 -8.10
C VAL A 17 30.89 16.42 -8.30
N GLY A 18 31.97 17.09 -7.94
CA GLY A 18 33.30 16.53 -8.05
C GLY A 18 33.44 15.40 -7.05
N LEU A 19 33.68 14.18 -7.52
CA LEU A 19 34.03 13.05 -6.66
C LEU A 19 35.27 13.42 -5.83
N VAL A 20 35.15 13.35 -4.52
CA VAL A 20 36.24 13.55 -3.57
C VAL A 20 36.92 12.19 -3.34
N ALA A 21 38.20 12.16 -3.04
CA ALA A 21 39.05 10.96 -2.98
C ALA A 21 38.54 9.77 -2.11
N ASN A 22 37.49 9.97 -1.32
CA ASN A 22 36.87 8.95 -0.44
C ASN A 22 35.39 8.67 -0.72
N ASP A 23 34.87 9.17 -1.84
CA ASP A 23 33.48 8.93 -2.21
C ASP A 23 33.28 7.48 -2.66
N LEU A 24 32.11 6.90 -2.30
CA LEU A 24 31.71 5.56 -2.70
C LEU A 24 30.57 5.69 -3.73
N VAL A 25 30.85 5.33 -4.97
CA VAL A 25 29.83 5.30 -6.03
C VAL A 25 28.91 4.13 -5.76
N VAL A 26 27.68 4.41 -5.36
CA VAL A 26 26.64 3.39 -5.16
C VAL A 26 26.15 2.91 -6.50
N GLU A 27 25.81 3.83 -7.42
CA GLU A 27 25.38 3.53 -8.78
C GLU A 27 25.54 4.76 -9.67
N ASP A 28 26.25 4.64 -10.78
CA ASP A 28 26.43 5.68 -11.79
C ASP A 28 25.68 5.42 -13.09
N PHE A 29 25.07 4.23 -13.19
CA PHE A 29 24.32 3.75 -14.35
C PHE A 29 25.15 3.61 -15.63
N GLU A 30 26.47 3.77 -15.57
CA GLU A 30 27.35 3.66 -16.73
C GLU A 30 27.67 2.21 -17.10
N GLU A 31 27.94 1.96 -18.37
CA GLU A 31 28.46 0.67 -18.81
C GLU A 31 29.90 0.46 -18.27
N PRO A 32 30.25 -0.76 -17.81
CA PRO A 32 31.62 -1.05 -17.40
C PRO A 32 32.58 -0.81 -18.57
N ALA A 33 33.62 -0.02 -18.32
CA ALA A 33 34.66 0.19 -19.29
C ALA A 33 35.28 -1.11 -19.76
N SER A 34 35.63 -1.20 -21.03
CA SER A 34 36.23 -2.40 -21.65
C SER A 34 37.64 -2.71 -21.14
N ASP A 35 38.26 -1.78 -20.41
CA ASP A 35 39.59 -1.89 -19.83
C ASP A 35 39.54 -2.25 -18.35
N GLU A 36 40.26 -3.32 -17.92
CA GLU A 36 40.26 -3.82 -16.54
C GLU A 36 40.66 -2.75 -15.50
N ALA A 37 41.48 -1.78 -15.88
CA ALA A 37 41.93 -0.70 -15.00
C ALA A 37 40.83 0.38 -14.75
N GLU A 38 39.98 0.67 -15.73
CA GLU A 38 38.81 1.54 -15.59
C GLU A 38 37.61 0.79 -15.00
N ALA A 39 37.43 -0.48 -15.34
CA ALA A 39 36.41 -1.33 -14.74
C ALA A 39 36.57 -1.46 -13.19
N ALA A 40 37.80 -1.40 -12.70
CA ALA A 40 38.08 -1.38 -11.26
C ALA A 40 37.66 -0.05 -10.59
N LYS A 41 37.60 1.07 -11.34
CA LYS A 41 37.13 2.39 -10.85
C LYS A 41 35.62 2.54 -10.93
N ALA A 42 34.98 1.87 -11.87
CA ALA A 42 33.53 1.91 -12.11
C ALA A 42 32.78 0.77 -11.39
N LYS A 43 33.37 0.15 -10.37
CA LYS A 43 32.72 -0.91 -9.64
C LYS A 43 31.58 -0.33 -8.82
N SER A 44 30.33 -0.58 -9.26
CA SER A 44 29.15 -0.35 -8.41
C SER A 44 29.38 -1.02 -7.06
N TRP A 45 29.21 -0.27 -6.00
CA TRP A 45 29.38 -0.77 -4.63
C TRP A 45 28.21 -1.65 -4.18
N LEU A 46 27.13 -1.67 -4.98
CA LEU A 46 25.97 -2.52 -4.73
C LEU A 46 26.28 -3.96 -5.15
N GLU A 47 26.19 -4.88 -4.21
CA GLU A 47 26.18 -6.31 -4.50
C GLU A 47 24.75 -6.76 -4.80
N GLY A 48 24.46 -7.15 -6.03
CA GLY A 48 23.16 -7.63 -6.47
C GLY A 48 22.55 -6.82 -7.62
N GLU A 49 21.33 -7.15 -7.95
CA GLU A 49 20.59 -6.53 -9.07
C GLU A 49 19.43 -5.65 -8.58
N TRP A 50 19.15 -4.59 -9.32
CA TRP A 50 17.95 -3.81 -9.15
C TRP A 50 16.72 -4.62 -9.53
N THR A 51 15.63 -4.47 -8.79
CA THR A 51 14.32 -5.02 -9.14
C THR A 51 13.42 -3.94 -9.71
N PHE A 52 12.60 -4.31 -10.71
CA PHE A 52 11.73 -3.37 -11.41
C PHE A 52 10.31 -3.91 -11.43
N GLU A 53 9.35 -3.02 -11.17
CA GLU A 53 7.91 -3.27 -11.23
C GLU A 53 7.23 -2.25 -12.14
N GLY A 54 6.16 -2.66 -12.82
CA GLY A 54 5.41 -1.78 -13.73
C GLY A 54 6.14 -1.50 -15.05
N THR A 55 5.63 -0.56 -15.83
CA THR A 55 6.06 -0.27 -17.20
C THR A 55 6.96 0.96 -17.33
N ALA A 56 7.01 1.83 -16.31
CA ALA A 56 7.75 3.09 -16.36
C ALA A 56 9.26 2.91 -16.59
N PHE A 57 9.83 1.81 -16.14
CA PHE A 57 11.24 1.48 -16.30
C PHE A 57 11.50 0.43 -17.39
N GLU A 58 10.52 0.11 -18.23
CA GLU A 58 10.71 -0.74 -19.41
C GLU A 58 11.53 0.03 -20.45
N GLY A 59 12.80 -0.34 -20.58
CA GLY A 59 13.79 0.40 -21.37
C GLY A 59 13.55 0.39 -22.87
N TYR A 60 14.05 1.41 -23.51
CA TYR A 60 14.31 1.42 -24.95
C TYR A 60 15.45 0.47 -25.29
N GLY A 61 15.14 -0.50 -26.15
CA GLY A 61 16.07 -1.31 -26.91
C GLY A 61 17.39 -1.57 -26.21
N THR A 62 17.46 -2.69 -25.60
CA THR A 62 18.64 -3.25 -25.00
C THR A 62 19.86 -3.12 -25.89
N SER A 63 20.83 -2.32 -25.52
CA SER A 63 22.19 -2.68 -25.80
C SER A 63 22.56 -3.74 -24.74
N SER A 64 22.95 -4.89 -25.24
CA SER A 64 23.46 -5.99 -24.45
C SER A 64 24.62 -5.49 -23.58
N GLY A 65 24.45 -5.46 -22.27
CA GLY A 65 25.50 -5.12 -21.34
C GLY A 65 25.12 -4.27 -20.16
N ALA A 66 23.90 -3.72 -20.13
CA ALA A 66 23.46 -2.89 -19.02
C ALA A 66 23.42 -3.70 -17.71
N ARG A 67 24.06 -3.21 -16.66
CA ARG A 67 24.07 -3.80 -15.32
C ARG A 67 22.69 -4.00 -14.70
N ILE A 68 21.68 -3.38 -15.27
CA ILE A 68 20.30 -3.35 -14.80
C ILE A 68 19.40 -3.94 -15.90
N ASN A 69 19.54 -5.22 -16.21
CA ASN A 69 18.64 -5.98 -17.10
C ASN A 69 18.12 -5.20 -18.32
N GLY A 70 18.95 -4.38 -18.97
CA GLY A 70 18.58 -3.60 -20.16
C GLY A 70 17.63 -2.42 -19.92
N ARG A 71 17.38 -2.02 -18.67
CA ARG A 71 16.45 -0.93 -18.33
C ARG A 71 17.12 0.42 -18.09
N ILE A 72 18.42 0.53 -18.34
CA ILE A 72 19.13 1.81 -18.38
C ILE A 72 18.78 2.54 -19.66
N ALA A 73 18.48 3.82 -19.52
CA ALA A 73 18.27 4.67 -20.66
C ALA A 73 19.58 5.30 -21.08
N HIS A 74 20.16 4.82 -22.16
CA HIS A 74 21.29 5.49 -22.78
C HIS A 74 20.89 6.83 -23.37
N TRP A 75 21.63 7.87 -23.03
CA TRP A 75 21.54 9.15 -23.69
C TRP A 75 22.65 9.23 -24.74
N TYR A 76 22.28 9.33 -26.03
CA TYR A 76 23.24 9.52 -27.10
C TYR A 76 23.37 11.01 -27.41
N PRO A 77 24.56 11.63 -27.26
CA PRO A 77 24.82 12.97 -27.75
C PRO A 77 24.60 12.98 -29.27
N GLY A 78 23.60 13.70 -29.74
CA GLY A 78 23.32 13.81 -31.17
C GLY A 78 21.96 13.34 -31.65
N GLN A 79 21.16 12.64 -30.88
CA GLN A 79 19.76 12.36 -31.22
C GLN A 79 18.85 13.57 -30.96
N GLN A 80 19.16 14.68 -31.59
CA GLN A 80 18.46 15.95 -31.39
C GLN A 80 17.08 16.05 -32.02
N ASN A 81 16.65 15.09 -32.84
CA ASN A 81 15.54 15.29 -33.78
C ASN A 81 14.19 14.73 -33.38
N SER A 82 13.96 14.29 -32.13
CA SER A 82 12.67 13.71 -31.76
C SER A 82 11.74 14.64 -30.97
N GLY A 83 12.09 15.92 -30.76
CA GLY A 83 11.23 16.88 -30.05
C GLY A 83 10.89 16.50 -28.58
N ARG A 84 11.56 15.52 -27.99
CA ARG A 84 11.23 14.89 -26.74
C ARG A 84 12.25 15.20 -25.67
N LEU A 85 11.76 15.36 -24.48
CA LEU A 85 12.37 15.66 -23.20
C LEU A 85 13.90 15.51 -23.17
N ARG A 86 14.58 16.64 -23.08
CA ARG A 86 16.03 16.72 -22.97
C ARG A 86 16.37 16.83 -21.50
N THR A 87 16.90 15.77 -20.91
CA THR A 87 17.56 15.87 -19.60
C THR A 87 18.87 16.63 -19.77
N HIS A 88 19.15 17.58 -18.90
CA HIS A 88 20.37 18.39 -18.91
C HIS A 88 21.09 18.32 -17.57
N GLY A 89 22.40 18.17 -17.61
CA GLY A 89 23.24 18.18 -16.42
C GLY A 89 23.48 16.81 -15.82
N GLN A 90 23.19 15.73 -16.56
CA GLN A 90 23.64 14.37 -16.21
C GLN A 90 25.16 14.27 -16.33
N LEU A 91 25.74 13.31 -15.64
CA LEU A 91 27.14 12.94 -15.75
C LEU A 91 27.26 11.64 -16.53
N GLY A 92 28.28 11.56 -17.41
CA GLY A 92 28.44 10.38 -18.27
C GLY A 92 27.42 10.27 -19.39
N GLN A 93 27.09 9.03 -19.78
CA GLN A 93 26.25 8.71 -20.94
C GLN A 93 24.92 8.04 -20.60
N SER A 94 24.76 7.59 -19.37
CA SER A 94 23.61 6.81 -18.93
C SER A 94 23.02 7.38 -17.65
N LEU A 95 21.73 7.12 -17.45
CA LEU A 95 20.99 7.50 -16.25
C LEU A 95 19.76 6.58 -16.09
N LEU A 96 19.21 6.48 -14.90
CA LEU A 96 17.92 5.82 -14.68
C LEU A 96 16.78 6.80 -14.94
N LYS A 97 15.80 6.41 -15.75
CA LYS A 97 14.59 7.20 -15.99
C LYS A 97 13.32 6.35 -15.97
N SER A 98 12.25 6.91 -15.43
CA SER A 98 10.91 6.30 -15.39
C SER A 98 10.08 6.67 -16.61
N TRP A 99 10.57 6.42 -17.77
CA TRP A 99 10.05 6.99 -18.99
C TRP A 99 9.71 5.89 -19.98
N GLY A 100 8.43 5.65 -20.21
CA GLY A 100 7.93 4.55 -20.99
C GLY A 100 8.41 4.47 -22.44
N ARG A 101 7.86 3.53 -23.19
CA ARG A 101 8.26 3.13 -24.54
C ARG A 101 8.17 4.27 -25.57
N ARG A 102 9.03 4.20 -26.59
CA ARG A 102 9.03 5.11 -27.74
C ARG A 102 7.65 5.18 -28.40
N GLY A 103 7.04 6.38 -28.47
CA GLY A 103 5.78 6.58 -29.19
C GLY A 103 4.52 6.60 -28.36
N ILE A 104 4.59 6.27 -27.07
CA ILE A 104 3.48 6.33 -26.12
C ILE A 104 3.61 7.60 -25.28
N ASN A 105 2.52 8.03 -24.64
CA ASN A 105 2.52 9.16 -23.73
C ASN A 105 3.53 8.88 -22.59
N VAL A 106 4.62 9.62 -22.60
CA VAL A 106 5.80 9.39 -21.76
C VAL A 106 5.53 9.58 -20.27
N ASP A 107 4.51 10.36 -19.92
CA ASP A 107 4.08 10.63 -18.55
C ASP A 107 2.93 9.69 -18.12
N GLY A 108 2.59 8.69 -18.92
CA GLY A 108 1.46 7.79 -18.66
C GLY A 108 1.83 6.45 -18.01
N GLU A 109 3.10 6.16 -17.89
CA GLU A 109 3.59 4.89 -17.37
C GLU A 109 3.85 4.97 -15.87
N LYS A 110 3.65 3.84 -15.17
CA LYS A 110 3.89 3.74 -13.73
C LYS A 110 4.88 2.63 -13.45
N GLY A 111 5.70 2.82 -12.42
CA GLY A 111 6.65 1.80 -12.04
C GLY A 111 7.46 2.14 -10.80
N ARG A 112 8.26 1.18 -10.42
CA ARG A 112 9.15 1.22 -9.27
C ARG A 112 10.46 0.54 -9.62
N ALA A 113 11.58 1.17 -9.26
CA ALA A 113 12.88 0.55 -9.27
C ALA A 113 13.43 0.51 -7.84
N LEU A 114 13.90 -0.64 -7.38
CA LEU A 114 14.43 -0.85 -6.04
C LEU A 114 15.84 -1.42 -6.13
N SER A 115 16.79 -0.74 -5.44
CA SER A 115 18.19 -1.18 -5.38
C SER A 115 18.35 -2.44 -4.52
N PRO A 116 19.47 -3.18 -4.68
CA PRO A 116 19.96 -4.07 -3.64
C PRO A 116 20.13 -3.32 -2.31
N ALA A 117 20.17 -4.08 -1.21
CA ALA A 117 20.48 -3.51 0.10
C ALA A 117 21.97 -3.13 0.17
N PHE A 118 22.27 -2.01 0.82
CA PHE A 118 23.63 -1.56 1.06
C PHE A 118 23.80 -0.99 2.47
N ARG A 119 25.04 -0.99 2.95
CA ARG A 119 25.38 -0.39 4.24
C ARG A 119 25.68 1.08 4.09
N ILE A 120 25.15 1.92 4.97
CA ILE A 120 25.42 3.35 5.01
C ILE A 120 26.83 3.57 5.61
N GLU A 121 27.78 3.99 4.78
CA GLU A 121 29.18 4.16 5.18
C GLU A 121 29.66 5.63 5.17
N ARG A 122 28.84 6.56 4.69
CA ARG A 122 29.14 7.99 4.66
C ARG A 122 27.96 8.81 5.17
N LYS A 123 28.23 10.06 5.50
CA LYS A 123 27.23 10.98 6.09
C LYS A 123 26.12 11.41 5.14
N PHE A 124 26.34 11.30 3.84
CA PHE A 124 25.36 11.73 2.83
C PHE A 124 25.25 10.70 1.71
N LEU A 125 24.03 10.55 1.19
CA LEU A 125 23.78 9.98 -0.12
C LEU A 125 23.43 11.13 -1.06
N SER A 126 24.34 11.46 -1.98
CA SER A 126 24.17 12.51 -3.00
C SER A 126 23.79 11.90 -4.34
N PHE A 127 22.93 12.58 -5.11
CA PHE A 127 22.52 12.17 -6.43
C PHE A 127 22.01 13.35 -7.25
N LEU A 128 21.92 13.16 -8.56
CA LEU A 128 21.32 14.09 -9.49
C LEU A 128 19.87 13.69 -9.77
N LEU A 129 18.94 14.66 -9.77
CA LEU A 129 17.50 14.43 -9.92
C LEU A 129 16.87 15.48 -10.84
N SER A 130 16.02 15.02 -11.78
CA SER A 130 15.14 15.86 -12.59
C SER A 130 13.79 15.18 -12.81
N GLY A 131 12.77 15.94 -13.27
CA GLY A 131 11.42 15.42 -13.52
C GLY A 131 10.34 16.10 -12.71
N GLY A 132 9.31 15.35 -12.32
CA GLY A 132 8.12 15.85 -11.66
C GLY A 132 8.28 16.22 -10.19
N ARG A 133 7.40 17.11 -9.72
CA ARG A 133 7.31 17.52 -8.31
C ARG A 133 6.06 16.93 -7.67
N TYR A 134 6.06 15.61 -7.49
CA TYR A 134 4.94 14.90 -6.88
C TYR A 134 5.43 14.10 -5.67
N PRO A 135 5.35 14.66 -4.44
CA PRO A 135 5.70 13.92 -3.21
C PRO A 135 4.89 12.63 -3.09
N GLY A 136 5.58 11.47 -2.96
CA GLY A 136 4.94 10.16 -2.96
C GLY A 136 4.45 9.65 -4.32
N GLY A 137 4.51 10.48 -5.37
CA GLY A 137 4.14 10.14 -6.73
C GLY A 137 5.34 9.92 -7.64
N THR A 138 6.17 10.95 -7.86
CA THR A 138 7.46 10.84 -8.55
C THR A 138 8.57 11.25 -7.59
N CYS A 139 9.32 10.28 -7.06
CA CYS A 139 10.33 10.54 -6.02
C CYS A 139 11.43 9.50 -5.98
N VAL A 140 12.57 9.91 -5.42
CA VAL A 140 13.64 9.02 -4.96
C VAL A 140 13.52 8.89 -3.46
N ASN A 141 13.38 7.70 -2.96
CA ASN A 141 13.30 7.38 -1.54
C ASN A 141 14.55 6.63 -1.10
N LEU A 142 14.96 6.84 0.14
CA LEU A 142 15.91 5.96 0.83
C LEU A 142 15.17 5.30 1.98
N LEU A 143 15.10 3.98 1.94
CA LEU A 143 14.43 3.13 2.91
C LEU A 143 15.49 2.53 3.83
N VAL A 144 15.45 2.85 5.12
CA VAL A 144 16.40 2.39 6.12
C VAL A 144 15.74 1.34 7.01
N ASP A 145 16.47 0.29 7.36
CA ASP A 145 15.93 -0.84 8.14
C ASP A 145 15.37 -0.44 9.52
N ASP A 146 15.76 0.72 10.06
CA ASP A 146 15.25 1.25 11.33
C ASP A 146 13.89 2.00 11.19
N GLY A 147 13.29 1.97 10.01
CA GLY A 147 12.00 2.61 9.72
C GLY A 147 12.10 4.09 9.35
N LYS A 148 13.30 4.69 9.34
CA LYS A 148 13.51 6.03 8.81
C LYS A 148 13.49 6.01 7.30
N SER A 149 12.93 7.02 6.70
CA SER A 149 12.90 7.20 5.26
C SER A 149 13.25 8.61 4.85
N PHE A 150 13.74 8.75 3.63
CA PHE A 150 13.96 10.04 2.99
C PHE A 150 13.20 10.04 1.68
N SER A 151 12.76 11.19 1.24
CA SER A 151 12.15 11.32 -0.07
C SER A 151 12.58 12.63 -0.73
N ALA A 152 12.88 12.56 -2.00
CA ALA A 152 13.21 13.71 -2.83
C ALA A 152 12.38 13.71 -4.10
N THR A 153 11.73 14.82 -4.41
CA THR A 153 11.09 15.09 -5.69
C THR A 153 11.91 16.11 -6.47
N ALA A 154 11.79 16.09 -7.78
CA ALA A 154 12.32 17.14 -8.65
C ALA A 154 11.46 18.41 -8.56
N ASP A 155 11.55 19.30 -9.54
CA ASP A 155 10.92 20.62 -9.51
C ASP A 155 10.20 20.97 -10.82
N ASN A 156 9.66 19.98 -11.51
CA ASN A 156 9.03 20.09 -12.84
C ASN A 156 10.02 20.65 -13.88
N SER A 157 11.21 20.09 -13.89
CA SER A 157 12.31 20.51 -14.75
C SER A 157 13.05 19.32 -15.32
N ASN A 158 13.50 19.44 -16.57
CA ASN A 158 14.42 18.48 -17.20
C ASN A 158 15.90 18.75 -16.86
N ARG A 159 16.19 19.79 -16.08
CA ARG A 159 17.54 20.08 -15.62
C ARG A 159 17.81 19.35 -14.32
N MET A 160 18.79 18.45 -14.33
CA MET A 160 19.22 17.76 -13.13
C MET A 160 19.80 18.71 -12.11
N LYS A 161 19.44 18.50 -10.87
CA LYS A 161 19.95 19.23 -9.70
C LYS A 161 20.48 18.25 -8.69
N ALA A 162 21.56 18.62 -8.01
CA ALA A 162 22.13 17.83 -6.96
C ALA A 162 21.24 17.88 -5.71
N VAL A 163 20.96 16.69 -5.17
CA VAL A 163 20.21 16.45 -3.93
C VAL A 163 21.04 15.54 -3.05
N ALA A 164 21.00 15.72 -1.75
CA ALA A 164 21.65 14.83 -0.80
C ALA A 164 20.74 14.53 0.39
N PHE A 165 20.75 13.29 0.84
CA PHE A 165 20.14 12.87 2.10
C PHE A 165 21.18 12.91 3.22
N ASP A 166 20.85 13.55 4.35
CA ASP A 166 21.71 13.60 5.54
C ASP A 166 21.57 12.30 6.34
N LEU A 167 22.56 11.43 6.22
CA LEU A 167 22.63 10.12 6.85
C LEU A 167 23.49 10.10 8.12
N SER A 168 23.89 11.27 8.65
CA SER A 168 24.87 11.38 9.75
C SER A 168 24.49 10.54 10.99
N GLY A 169 23.19 10.41 11.27
CA GLY A 169 22.67 9.59 12.38
C GLY A 169 22.41 8.12 12.04
N LEU A 170 22.77 7.65 10.82
CA LEU A 170 22.39 6.34 10.29
C LEU A 170 23.61 5.49 9.87
N LEU A 171 24.83 5.93 10.16
CA LEU A 171 26.05 5.21 9.82
C LEU A 171 25.99 3.76 10.34
N GLY A 172 26.36 2.83 9.48
CA GLY A 172 26.36 1.38 9.77
C GLY A 172 25.00 0.68 9.61
N LYS A 173 23.91 1.42 9.39
CA LYS A 173 22.58 0.84 9.07
C LYS A 173 22.56 0.34 7.64
N THR A 174 21.61 -0.55 7.38
CA THR A 174 21.30 -1.04 6.02
C THR A 174 20.17 -0.20 5.42
N ALA A 175 20.29 0.08 4.12
CA ALA A 175 19.29 0.83 3.38
C ALA A 175 19.11 0.32 1.95
N ARG A 176 18.02 0.74 1.29
CA ARG A 176 17.75 0.54 -0.14
C ARG A 176 17.32 1.86 -0.76
N ILE A 177 17.65 2.07 -2.02
CA ILE A 177 17.16 3.21 -2.81
C ILE A 177 15.96 2.74 -3.61
N GLU A 178 14.89 3.50 -3.52
CA GLU A 178 13.70 3.32 -4.31
C GLU A 178 13.50 4.51 -5.24
N VAL A 179 13.27 4.23 -6.53
CA VAL A 179 12.87 5.23 -7.52
C VAL A 179 11.44 4.93 -7.92
N LEU A 180 10.52 5.82 -7.55
CA LEU A 180 9.08 5.60 -7.65
C LEU A 180 8.46 6.55 -8.66
N ASP A 181 7.62 6.00 -9.55
CA ASP A 181 6.79 6.73 -10.48
C ASP A 181 5.37 6.17 -10.48
N ARG A 182 4.43 6.95 -9.95
CA ARG A 182 2.99 6.61 -9.88
C ARG A 182 2.11 7.63 -10.59
N GLU A 183 2.72 8.67 -11.17
CA GLU A 183 1.99 9.76 -11.79
C GLU A 183 1.78 9.52 -13.29
N THR A 184 0.62 9.98 -13.80
CA THR A 184 0.26 9.86 -15.21
C THR A 184 -0.03 11.21 -15.88
N GLY A 185 0.10 12.28 -15.11
CA GLY A 185 -0.11 13.66 -15.58
C GLY A 185 1.13 14.29 -16.17
N ALA A 186 1.05 15.56 -16.51
CA ALA A 186 2.21 16.34 -16.96
C ALA A 186 3.32 16.27 -15.90
N TRP A 187 4.57 16.01 -16.33
CA TRP A 187 5.70 15.76 -15.44
C TRP A 187 5.63 14.44 -14.65
N GLY A 188 4.78 13.49 -15.07
CA GLY A 188 4.69 12.15 -14.49
C GLY A 188 5.90 11.28 -14.84
N HIS A 189 7.12 11.79 -14.62
CA HIS A 189 8.37 11.05 -14.82
C HIS A 189 9.48 11.62 -13.95
N LEU A 190 10.54 10.83 -13.77
CA LEU A 190 11.79 11.31 -13.15
C LEU A 190 13.02 10.66 -13.78
N CYS A 191 14.15 11.36 -13.61
CA CYS A 191 15.46 10.89 -14.04
C CYS A 191 16.41 11.01 -12.84
N VAL A 192 17.18 9.97 -12.60
CA VAL A 192 18.14 9.85 -11.49
C VAL A 192 19.50 9.47 -12.02
N ASP A 193 20.54 10.07 -11.47
CA ASP A 193 21.92 9.81 -11.88
C ASP A 193 22.89 9.99 -10.70
N GLN A 194 24.07 9.39 -10.77
CA GLN A 194 25.18 9.56 -9.84
C GLN A 194 24.80 9.39 -8.36
N LEU A 195 24.35 8.21 -7.99
CA LEU A 195 24.10 7.85 -6.60
C LEU A 195 25.44 7.61 -5.87
N VAL A 196 25.84 8.52 -4.97
CA VAL A 196 27.16 8.52 -4.33
C VAL A 196 27.03 8.67 -2.82
N LEU A 197 27.64 7.78 -2.06
CA LEU A 197 27.86 7.97 -0.63
C LEU A 197 29.10 8.85 -0.42
N THR A 198 28.95 9.99 0.24
CA THR A 198 30.00 11.00 0.43
C THR A 198 29.95 11.61 1.83
N ASP A 199 31.08 12.13 2.29
CA ASP A 199 31.13 12.98 3.49
C ASP A 199 31.05 14.48 3.18
N SER A 200 31.02 14.84 1.87
CA SER A 200 30.99 16.22 1.39
C SER A 200 30.05 16.37 0.21
N PRO A 201 28.76 16.65 0.42
CA PRO A 201 27.75 16.66 -0.65
C PRO A 201 27.82 17.92 -1.54
N GLY A 202 28.83 18.78 -1.37
CA GLY A 202 29.00 19.99 -2.18
C GLY A 202 27.82 20.96 -2.04
N GLU A 203 27.36 21.48 -3.17
CA GLU A 203 26.21 22.40 -3.22
C GLU A 203 24.86 21.68 -3.37
N ALA A 204 24.81 20.37 -3.13
CA ALA A 204 23.56 19.62 -3.16
C ALA A 204 22.55 20.16 -2.15
N ARG A 205 21.28 20.16 -2.54
CA ARG A 205 20.17 20.44 -1.61
C ARG A 205 20.10 19.32 -0.57
N ILE A 206 20.49 19.62 0.66
CA ILE A 206 20.49 18.65 1.75
C ILE A 206 19.06 18.47 2.29
N LEU A 207 18.60 17.22 2.29
CA LEU A 207 17.35 16.80 2.88
C LEU A 207 17.64 15.98 4.13
N LYS A 208 16.98 16.32 5.21
CA LYS A 208 16.98 15.54 6.44
C LYS A 208 16.06 14.34 6.29
N PRO A 209 16.22 13.30 7.15
CA PRO A 209 15.21 12.26 7.22
C PRO A 209 13.85 12.95 7.26
N ILE A 210 12.93 12.48 6.46
CA ILE A 210 11.55 12.70 6.79
C ILE A 210 11.43 11.98 8.12
N GLU A 211 11.37 12.73 9.22
CA GLU A 211 10.66 12.23 10.36
C GLU A 211 9.27 11.99 9.77
N VAL A 212 9.04 10.76 9.33
CA VAL A 212 7.69 10.29 9.16
C VAL A 212 7.17 10.40 10.58
N GLU A 213 6.53 11.53 10.92
CA GLU A 213 5.52 11.50 11.96
C GLU A 213 4.69 10.31 11.56
N GLY A 214 4.88 9.19 12.29
CA GLY A 214 4.45 7.89 11.83
C GLY A 214 3.02 8.01 11.35
N SER A 215 2.78 7.60 10.14
CA SER A 215 1.46 7.65 9.51
C SER A 215 0.55 6.55 10.02
N ASP A 216 0.96 5.85 11.09
CA ASP A 216 0.08 4.92 11.78
C ASP A 216 -1.17 5.67 12.25
N LEU A 217 -2.31 5.07 12.05
CA LEU A 217 -3.61 5.64 12.41
C LEU A 217 -4.22 4.82 13.54
N VAL A 218 -4.69 5.50 14.56
CA VAL A 218 -5.35 4.85 15.68
C VAL A 218 -6.63 5.59 16.02
N TRP A 219 -7.73 4.85 16.09
CA TRP A 219 -8.98 5.30 16.70
C TRP A 219 -9.01 4.82 18.15
N SER A 220 -8.98 5.76 19.09
CA SER A 220 -9.01 5.49 20.52
C SER A 220 -9.78 6.58 21.25
N GLY A 221 -10.65 6.22 22.21
CA GLY A 221 -11.43 7.17 22.98
C GLY A 221 -12.25 8.15 22.13
N GLY A 222 -12.79 7.71 20.98
CA GLY A 222 -13.54 8.56 20.06
C GLY A 222 -12.69 9.62 19.32
N GLN A 223 -11.36 9.48 19.33
CA GLN A 223 -10.43 10.33 18.61
C GLN A 223 -9.61 9.51 17.62
N ARG A 224 -9.31 10.14 16.48
CA ARG A 224 -8.37 9.62 15.50
C ARG A 224 -7.01 10.28 15.74
N LEU A 225 -6.04 9.45 16.05
CA LEU A 225 -4.65 9.86 16.28
C LEU A 225 -3.81 9.40 15.09
N LYS A 226 -2.90 10.26 14.66
CA LYS A 226 -1.92 9.96 13.62
C LYS A 226 -0.52 10.16 14.18
N GLY A 227 0.36 9.20 13.96
CA GLY A 227 1.74 9.27 14.44
C GLY A 227 2.39 7.90 14.45
N THR A 228 3.63 7.78 14.91
CA THR A 228 4.30 6.48 15.10
C THR A 228 3.69 5.74 16.26
N LEU A 229 3.10 4.56 16.00
CA LEU A 229 2.56 3.67 17.02
C LEU A 229 3.69 2.82 17.61
N ARG A 230 3.93 2.95 18.90
CA ARG A 230 5.00 2.25 19.62
C ARG A 230 4.62 1.90 21.05
N TRP A 231 5.21 0.84 21.56
CA TRP A 231 5.23 0.54 22.97
C TRP A 231 6.42 1.24 23.63
N THR A 232 6.18 1.83 24.78
CA THR A 232 7.18 2.44 25.68
C THR A 232 7.07 1.80 27.05
N ASP A 233 7.95 2.15 27.97
CA ASP A 233 7.85 1.71 29.36
C ASP A 233 6.53 2.15 30.04
N ASP A 234 5.96 3.27 29.56
CA ASP A 234 4.68 3.80 30.04
C ASP A 234 3.44 3.22 29.33
N GLY A 235 3.63 2.30 28.37
CA GLY A 235 2.54 1.67 27.63
C GLY A 235 2.53 1.99 26.12
N LEU A 236 1.36 1.83 25.50
CA LEU A 236 1.17 2.08 24.08
C LEU A 236 1.03 3.59 23.81
N CYS A 237 1.78 4.11 22.84
CA CYS A 237 1.79 5.53 22.47
C CYS A 237 1.63 5.73 20.96
N VAL A 238 0.94 6.81 20.56
CA VAL A 238 0.92 7.35 19.19
C VAL A 238 1.70 8.67 19.20
N GLY A 239 2.87 8.69 18.58
CA GLY A 239 3.83 9.79 18.75
C GLY A 239 4.24 9.91 20.22
N THR A 240 3.87 11.01 20.85
CA THR A 240 4.07 11.27 22.30
C THR A 240 2.81 11.05 23.14
N THR A 241 1.67 10.74 22.50
CA THR A 241 0.37 10.60 23.20
C THR A 241 0.19 9.17 23.70
N PRO A 242 0.12 8.93 25.02
CA PRO A 242 -0.18 7.61 25.57
C PRO A 242 -1.65 7.26 25.31
N ILE A 243 -1.92 5.99 25.01
CA ILE A 243 -3.26 5.46 24.76
C ILE A 243 -3.48 4.18 25.55
N ASP A 244 -4.67 3.99 26.08
CA ASP A 244 -5.07 2.71 26.66
C ASP A 244 -5.30 1.69 25.52
N PRO A 245 -4.56 0.57 25.46
CA PRO A 245 -4.75 -0.45 24.44
C PRO A 245 -6.19 -1.00 24.35
N ARG A 246 -6.96 -0.92 25.44
CA ARG A 246 -8.36 -1.36 25.52
C ARG A 246 -9.31 -0.37 24.82
N SER A 247 -8.95 0.91 24.80
CA SER A 247 -9.74 1.97 24.14
C SER A 247 -9.51 2.03 22.62
N VAL A 248 -8.51 1.30 22.10
CA VAL A 248 -8.24 1.22 20.66
C VAL A 248 -9.41 0.55 19.96
N ARG A 249 -10.06 1.24 19.03
CA ARG A 249 -11.14 0.71 18.18
C ARG A 249 -10.58 0.18 16.86
N SER A 250 -9.63 0.88 16.30
CA SER A 250 -8.82 0.37 15.21
C SER A 250 -7.42 0.95 15.25
N LEU A 251 -6.50 0.22 14.67
CA LEU A 251 -5.17 0.72 14.35
C LEU A 251 -4.78 0.24 12.95
N SER A 252 -4.03 1.06 12.26
CA SER A 252 -3.38 0.71 11.01
C SER A 252 -1.96 1.23 11.06
N ARG A 253 -1.01 0.36 10.76
CA ARG A 253 0.41 0.69 10.72
C ARG A 253 0.85 0.78 9.27
N GLN A 254 1.68 1.77 8.97
CA GLN A 254 2.24 1.88 7.64
C GLN A 254 3.05 0.63 7.29
N MET A 255 2.78 0.07 6.12
CA MET A 255 3.57 -1.04 5.60
C MET A 255 4.86 -0.49 5.00
N GLY A 256 6.01 -0.86 5.57
CA GLY A 256 7.26 -0.79 4.84
C GLY A 256 7.22 -1.79 3.69
N GLU A 257 7.81 -1.45 2.56
CA GLU A 257 7.71 -2.21 1.31
C GLU A 257 8.25 -3.64 1.35
N SER A 258 9.19 -3.94 2.25
CA SER A 258 9.74 -5.30 2.44
C SER A 258 8.72 -6.34 2.91
N ALA A 259 7.53 -5.93 3.33
CA ALA A 259 6.50 -6.85 3.82
C ALA A 259 5.66 -7.52 2.72
N ARG A 260 5.78 -7.09 1.46
CA ARG A 260 4.98 -7.62 0.34
C ARG A 260 5.58 -8.83 -0.38
N GLU A 261 6.83 -9.17 -0.10
CA GLU A 261 7.54 -10.27 -0.77
C GLU A 261 7.28 -11.63 -0.10
N SER A 262 6.05 -12.13 -0.16
CA SER A 262 5.81 -13.55 0.08
C SER A 262 5.52 -14.23 -1.25
N SER A 263 6.46 -15.03 -1.72
CA SER A 263 6.29 -15.95 -2.87
C SER A 263 5.32 -17.10 -2.57
N SER A 264 4.75 -17.14 -1.38
CA SER A 264 3.86 -18.19 -0.91
C SER A 264 2.42 -17.96 -1.35
N GLY A 265 1.71 -19.03 -1.57
CA GLY A 265 0.28 -19.03 -1.85
C GLY A 265 -0.56 -18.55 -0.66
N SER A 266 -1.86 -18.72 -0.76
CA SER A 266 -2.80 -18.36 0.30
C SER A 266 -3.89 -19.40 0.42
N VAL A 267 -4.39 -19.58 1.64
CA VAL A 267 -5.59 -20.36 1.91
C VAL A 267 -6.65 -19.40 2.48
N PHE A 268 -7.81 -19.39 1.84
CA PHE A 268 -8.97 -18.65 2.29
C PHE A 268 -9.92 -19.60 2.98
N PHE A 269 -10.34 -19.25 4.17
CA PHE A 269 -11.26 -20.04 4.96
C PHE A 269 -12.70 -19.55 4.81
N ARG A 270 -13.66 -20.41 5.14
CA ARG A 270 -15.11 -20.09 5.07
C ARG A 270 -15.50 -18.99 6.04
N ASN A 271 -14.85 -18.92 7.22
CA ASN A 271 -15.04 -17.89 8.23
C ASN A 271 -14.46 -16.51 7.85
N GLY A 272 -13.87 -16.37 6.63
CA GLY A 272 -13.26 -15.15 6.15
C GLY A 272 -11.77 -15.00 6.45
N GLU A 273 -11.17 -15.86 7.27
CA GLU A 273 -9.73 -15.85 7.48
C GLU A 273 -8.96 -16.10 6.20
N ARG A 274 -7.78 -15.53 6.12
CA ARG A 274 -6.81 -15.76 5.06
C ARG A 274 -5.44 -16.02 5.67
N TRP A 275 -4.84 -17.14 5.32
CA TRP A 275 -3.49 -17.47 5.75
C TRP A 275 -2.54 -17.43 4.55
N ARG A 276 -1.48 -16.65 4.67
CA ARG A 276 -0.33 -16.74 3.76
C ARG A 276 0.52 -17.93 4.18
N CYS A 277 0.62 -18.91 3.30
CA CYS A 277 1.26 -20.17 3.62
C CYS A 277 1.61 -20.96 2.36
N GLU A 278 2.55 -21.86 2.52
CA GLU A 278 2.82 -22.92 1.57
C GLU A 278 1.86 -24.09 1.83
N ILE A 279 1.21 -24.59 0.80
CA ILE A 279 0.40 -25.79 0.86
C ILE A 279 1.34 -26.98 0.73
N LEU A 280 1.57 -27.74 1.80
CA LEU A 280 2.50 -28.87 1.80
C LEU A 280 1.87 -30.12 1.22
N SER A 281 0.77 -30.55 1.80
CA SER A 281 0.08 -31.80 1.42
C SER A 281 -1.39 -31.76 1.77
N MET A 282 -2.17 -32.65 1.15
CA MET A 282 -3.53 -32.95 1.55
C MET A 282 -3.79 -34.44 1.43
N GLU A 283 -4.32 -35.05 2.49
CA GLU A 283 -4.70 -36.44 2.52
C GLU A 283 -5.95 -36.63 3.39
N LYS A 284 -6.90 -37.42 2.91
CA LYS A 284 -8.15 -37.73 3.64
C LYS A 284 -8.89 -36.46 4.14
N GLY A 285 -8.85 -35.40 3.32
CA GLY A 285 -9.51 -34.13 3.66
C GLY A 285 -8.77 -33.29 4.70
N LYS A 286 -7.57 -33.67 5.14
CA LYS A 286 -6.69 -32.92 6.01
C LYS A 286 -5.62 -32.22 5.17
N LEU A 287 -5.57 -30.90 5.27
CA LEU A 287 -4.64 -30.04 4.54
C LEU A 287 -3.53 -29.59 5.48
N THR A 288 -2.27 -29.89 5.14
CA THR A 288 -1.10 -29.45 5.90
C THR A 288 -0.50 -28.21 5.23
N LEU A 289 -0.34 -27.17 6.03
CA LEU A 289 0.09 -25.83 5.63
C LEU A 289 1.34 -25.43 6.41
N ARG A 290 2.26 -24.70 5.79
CA ARG A 290 3.41 -24.07 6.45
C ARG A 290 3.34 -22.56 6.30
N SER A 291 3.19 -21.86 7.41
CA SER A 291 3.29 -20.40 7.49
C SER A 291 4.58 -19.98 8.19
N SER A 292 5.20 -18.90 7.74
CA SER A 292 6.38 -18.32 8.41
C SER A 292 6.09 -17.87 9.85
N LEU A 293 4.82 -17.51 10.13
CA LEU A 293 4.39 -17.00 11.43
C LEU A 293 3.76 -18.08 12.33
N LEU A 294 3.02 -19.03 11.75
CA LEU A 294 2.28 -20.04 12.49
C LEU A 294 2.98 -21.39 12.56
N GLY A 295 4.10 -21.55 11.82
CA GLY A 295 4.73 -22.84 11.62
C GLY A 295 3.87 -23.79 10.79
N GLU A 296 3.99 -25.08 11.02
CA GLU A 296 3.21 -26.11 10.34
C GLU A 296 1.87 -26.33 11.05
N ARG A 297 0.79 -26.34 10.28
CA ARG A 297 -0.59 -26.51 10.77
C ARG A 297 -1.37 -27.46 9.87
N THR A 298 -2.24 -28.23 10.47
CA THR A 298 -3.18 -29.10 9.74
C THR A 298 -4.59 -28.61 9.96
N VAL A 299 -5.35 -28.43 8.88
CA VAL A 299 -6.72 -27.94 8.87
C VAL A 299 -7.61 -28.87 8.05
N ASP A 300 -8.92 -28.87 8.33
CA ASP A 300 -9.89 -29.59 7.52
C ASP A 300 -10.17 -28.86 6.21
N LEU A 301 -10.15 -29.56 5.10
CA LEU A 301 -10.51 -28.99 3.79
C LEU A 301 -11.94 -28.45 3.78
N SER A 302 -12.84 -29.00 4.59
CA SER A 302 -14.23 -28.51 4.74
C SER A 302 -14.31 -27.11 5.34
N SER A 303 -13.31 -26.65 6.08
CA SER A 303 -13.20 -25.26 6.58
C SER A 303 -12.65 -24.30 5.54
N VAL A 304 -12.08 -24.81 4.46
CA VAL A 304 -11.42 -24.03 3.42
C VAL A 304 -12.42 -23.65 2.33
N ARG A 305 -12.34 -22.38 1.89
CA ARG A 305 -13.08 -21.84 0.76
C ARG A 305 -12.31 -21.96 -0.54
N SER A 306 -11.04 -21.56 -0.53
CA SER A 306 -10.18 -21.64 -1.72
C SER A 306 -8.71 -21.79 -1.38
N LEU A 307 -8.00 -22.45 -2.30
CA LEU A 307 -6.56 -22.63 -2.29
C LEU A 307 -5.95 -21.80 -3.43
N HIS A 308 -4.98 -20.97 -3.12
CA HIS A 308 -4.21 -20.19 -4.08
C HIS A 308 -2.75 -20.66 -3.99
N PHE A 309 -2.26 -21.22 -5.08
CA PHE A 309 -0.91 -21.83 -5.13
C PHE A 309 0.19 -20.83 -5.43
N VAL A 310 -0.17 -19.65 -5.92
CA VAL A 310 0.73 -18.53 -6.22
C VAL A 310 0.14 -17.25 -5.65
N PRO A 311 0.96 -16.21 -5.42
CA PRO A 311 0.45 -14.89 -5.10
C PRO A 311 -0.47 -14.41 -6.23
N ASP A 312 -1.71 -14.12 -5.91
CA ASP A 312 -2.71 -13.68 -6.89
C ASP A 312 -3.24 -12.30 -6.49
N PRO A 313 -2.92 -11.23 -7.26
CA PRO A 313 -3.40 -9.89 -6.98
C PRO A 313 -4.93 -9.76 -7.17
N GLU A 314 -5.54 -10.64 -7.96
CA GLU A 314 -6.99 -10.68 -8.19
C GLU A 314 -7.72 -11.67 -7.28
N ALA A 315 -7.03 -12.20 -6.26
CA ALA A 315 -7.57 -13.22 -5.35
C ALA A 315 -8.91 -12.85 -4.69
N ASP A 316 -9.20 -11.56 -4.61
CA ASP A 316 -10.40 -11.03 -3.96
C ASP A 316 -11.59 -10.78 -4.91
N SER A 317 -11.44 -11.04 -6.20
CA SER A 317 -12.57 -10.98 -7.14
C SER A 317 -13.29 -12.34 -7.21
N PRO A 318 -14.35 -12.54 -6.42
CA PRO A 318 -14.97 -13.86 -6.27
C PRO A 318 -15.81 -14.29 -7.48
N ASP A 319 -16.22 -13.36 -8.34
CA ASP A 319 -17.32 -13.61 -9.29
C ASP A 319 -16.94 -14.29 -10.60
N SER A 320 -15.65 -14.47 -10.89
CA SER A 320 -15.19 -15.06 -12.15
C SER A 320 -14.84 -16.56 -12.09
N PHE A 321 -14.91 -17.20 -10.91
CA PHE A 321 -14.41 -18.56 -10.71
C PHE A 321 -15.50 -19.51 -10.19
N ARG A 322 -15.51 -20.73 -10.73
CA ARG A 322 -16.50 -21.76 -10.37
C ARG A 322 -15.93 -22.74 -9.36
N PRO A 323 -16.71 -23.16 -8.34
CA PRO A 323 -16.33 -24.22 -7.41
C PRO A 323 -16.05 -25.55 -8.11
N GLY A 324 -15.11 -26.33 -7.57
CA GLY A 324 -14.74 -27.63 -8.11
C GLY A 324 -13.93 -27.57 -9.41
N ILE A 325 -13.32 -26.39 -9.70
CA ILE A 325 -12.48 -26.22 -10.88
C ILE A 325 -11.08 -25.79 -10.44
N LEU A 326 -10.06 -26.51 -10.92
CA LEU A 326 -8.66 -26.14 -10.78
C LEU A 326 -8.24 -25.27 -11.94
N TYR A 327 -7.81 -24.03 -11.64
CA TYR A 327 -7.31 -23.07 -12.61
C TYR A 327 -5.78 -23.14 -12.67
N ARG A 328 -5.23 -22.98 -13.88
CA ARG A 328 -3.80 -23.12 -14.18
C ARG A 328 -3.33 -21.97 -15.06
N VAL A 329 -2.04 -21.63 -14.95
CA VAL A 329 -1.39 -20.68 -15.85
C VAL A 329 -1.32 -21.29 -17.25
N SER A 330 -1.79 -20.54 -18.25
CA SER A 330 -1.68 -20.91 -19.69
C SER A 330 -2.19 -22.31 -20.05
N ALA A 331 -3.14 -22.85 -19.27
CA ALA A 331 -3.74 -24.16 -19.53
C ALA A 331 -5.23 -24.16 -19.21
N SER A 332 -5.99 -25.05 -19.85
CA SER A 332 -7.43 -25.16 -19.61
C SER A 332 -7.74 -25.52 -18.15
N PRO A 333 -8.77 -24.90 -17.54
CA PRO A 333 -9.25 -25.30 -16.23
C PRO A 333 -9.68 -26.76 -16.21
N VAL A 334 -9.47 -27.44 -15.08
CA VAL A 334 -9.81 -28.86 -14.92
C VAL A 334 -10.87 -29.00 -13.84
N PRO A 335 -12.07 -29.51 -14.16
CA PRO A 335 -13.10 -29.80 -13.18
C PRO A 335 -12.76 -31.08 -12.41
N GLY A 336 -13.08 -31.11 -11.10
CA GLY A 336 -12.90 -32.27 -10.25
C GLY A 336 -12.68 -31.92 -8.78
N GLY A 337 -12.91 -32.89 -7.90
CA GLY A 337 -12.61 -32.77 -6.46
C GLY A 337 -11.17 -33.11 -6.18
N ILE A 338 -10.48 -32.37 -5.29
CA ILE A 338 -9.13 -32.73 -4.88
C ILE A 338 -9.17 -33.99 -4.03
N VAL A 339 -8.42 -35.03 -4.45
CA VAL A 339 -8.28 -36.31 -3.73
C VAL A 339 -7.10 -36.27 -2.78
N TRP A 340 -5.96 -35.77 -3.28
CA TRP A 340 -4.75 -35.59 -2.49
C TRP A 340 -3.86 -34.49 -3.09
N ILE A 341 -2.98 -33.94 -2.27
CA ILE A 341 -1.91 -33.02 -2.67
C ILE A 341 -0.61 -33.60 -2.11
N LYS A 342 0.42 -33.73 -2.94
CA LYS A 342 1.77 -34.13 -2.60
C LYS A 342 2.76 -33.03 -3.01
N LYS A 343 4.05 -33.28 -2.78
CA LYS A 343 5.12 -32.30 -3.05
C LYS A 343 5.16 -31.87 -4.52
N GLU A 344 5.05 -32.80 -5.45
CA GLU A 344 5.26 -32.55 -6.89
C GLU A 344 3.96 -32.45 -7.68
N ASP A 345 2.87 -33.05 -7.20
CA ASP A 345 1.61 -33.17 -7.90
C ASP A 345 0.41 -33.10 -6.95
N LEU A 346 -0.78 -32.96 -7.53
CA LEU A 346 -2.06 -33.18 -6.89
C LEU A 346 -2.94 -34.05 -7.77
N ALA A 347 -3.93 -34.72 -7.20
CA ALA A 347 -4.90 -35.48 -7.96
C ALA A 347 -6.31 -34.92 -7.81
N LEU A 348 -7.03 -34.88 -8.94
CA LEU A 348 -8.44 -34.57 -9.01
C LEU A 348 -9.26 -35.83 -9.34
N ASP A 349 -10.36 -36.01 -8.64
CA ASP A 349 -11.42 -36.91 -9.09
C ASP A 349 -12.29 -36.18 -10.13
N SER A 350 -12.00 -36.46 -11.39
CA SER A 350 -12.61 -35.82 -12.54
C SER A 350 -13.61 -36.79 -13.26
N PRO A 351 -14.44 -36.29 -14.16
CA PRO A 351 -15.30 -37.16 -15.00
C PRO A 351 -14.52 -38.21 -15.81
N LEU A 352 -13.21 -38.05 -15.96
CA LEU A 352 -12.30 -38.97 -16.65
C LEU A 352 -11.55 -39.92 -15.69
N GLY A 353 -11.90 -39.90 -14.40
CA GLY A 353 -11.23 -40.62 -13.33
C GLY A 353 -10.23 -39.77 -12.55
N ILE A 354 -9.40 -40.42 -11.74
CA ILE A 354 -8.38 -39.74 -10.93
C ILE A 354 -7.25 -39.25 -11.84
N LEU A 355 -7.13 -37.93 -11.93
CA LEU A 355 -6.18 -37.25 -12.80
C LEU A 355 -5.05 -36.61 -11.97
N PRO A 356 -3.81 -37.12 -12.00
CA PRO A 356 -2.67 -36.45 -11.40
C PRO A 356 -2.25 -35.24 -12.25
N ILE A 357 -2.00 -34.12 -11.58
CA ILE A 357 -1.64 -32.83 -12.20
C ILE A 357 -0.40 -32.30 -11.51
N PRO A 358 0.67 -31.95 -12.25
CA PRO A 358 1.83 -31.30 -11.68
C PRO A 358 1.47 -30.00 -10.97
N ARG A 359 2.13 -29.72 -9.84
CA ARG A 359 1.89 -28.47 -9.07
C ARG A 359 2.42 -27.22 -9.78
N THR A 360 3.33 -27.37 -10.73
CA THR A 360 3.82 -26.27 -11.55
C THR A 360 2.71 -25.64 -12.36
N GLY A 361 2.59 -24.32 -12.27
CA GLY A 361 1.57 -23.56 -13.02
C GLY A 361 0.14 -23.66 -12.46
N LEU A 362 -0.04 -24.16 -11.24
CA LEU A 362 -1.32 -24.08 -10.55
C LEU A 362 -1.57 -22.64 -10.11
N LEU A 363 -2.79 -22.14 -10.33
CA LEU A 363 -3.23 -20.82 -9.87
C LEU A 363 -4.08 -20.96 -8.62
N ARG A 364 -5.28 -21.50 -8.76
CA ARG A 364 -6.25 -21.58 -7.66
C ARG A 364 -7.23 -22.73 -7.82
N TYR A 365 -7.85 -23.08 -6.70
CA TYR A 365 -8.95 -24.03 -6.63
C TYR A 365 -10.00 -23.55 -5.63
N LEU A 366 -11.28 -23.47 -6.06
CA LEU A 366 -12.40 -23.22 -5.16
C LEU A 366 -12.98 -24.53 -4.69
N VAL A 367 -13.07 -24.70 -3.37
CA VAL A 367 -13.60 -25.93 -2.77
C VAL A 367 -15.13 -26.00 -3.00
N PRO A 368 -15.68 -27.12 -3.50
CA PRO A 368 -17.12 -27.27 -3.70
C PRO A 368 -17.91 -27.12 -2.40
N GLY A 369 -19.08 -26.49 -2.47
CA GLY A 369 -19.96 -26.30 -1.31
C GLY A 369 -19.44 -25.31 -0.27
N SER A 370 -18.35 -24.60 -0.55
CA SER A 370 -17.73 -23.63 0.34
C SER A 370 -18.33 -22.22 0.18
N SER A 371 -19.63 -22.06 0.45
CA SER A 371 -20.21 -20.72 0.58
C SER A 371 -19.49 -19.97 1.70
N PRO A 372 -19.17 -18.67 1.52
CA PRO A 372 -18.60 -17.88 2.60
C PRO A 372 -19.61 -17.83 3.74
N GLU A 373 -19.16 -18.17 4.92
CA GLU A 373 -19.87 -17.83 6.14
C GLU A 373 -19.53 -16.37 6.43
N PRO A 374 -20.50 -15.47 6.59
CA PRO A 374 -20.17 -14.11 6.96
C PRO A 374 -19.35 -14.16 8.26
N PRO A 375 -18.21 -13.45 8.34
CA PRO A 375 -17.46 -13.39 9.58
C PRO A 375 -18.41 -12.94 10.69
N SER A 376 -18.30 -13.57 11.84
CA SER A 376 -19.10 -13.17 13.00
C SER A 376 -18.83 -11.68 13.24
N VAL A 377 -19.85 -10.84 13.08
CA VAL A 377 -19.75 -9.38 13.31
C VAL A 377 -19.30 -9.02 14.74
N SER A 378 -19.10 -10.01 15.58
CA SER A 378 -18.68 -9.88 16.98
C SER A 378 -17.19 -10.15 17.23
N LEU A 379 -16.42 -10.55 16.22
CA LEU A 379 -14.99 -10.83 16.36
C LEU A 379 -14.15 -9.68 15.82
N ASP A 380 -13.06 -9.39 16.53
CA ASP A 380 -12.05 -8.47 16.05
C ASP A 380 -11.31 -9.08 14.87
N GLU A 381 -10.82 -8.23 13.97
CA GLU A 381 -10.01 -8.61 12.81
C GLU A 381 -8.57 -8.14 13.01
N VAL A 382 -7.61 -9.02 12.75
CA VAL A 382 -6.18 -8.71 12.75
C VAL A 382 -5.60 -9.04 11.37
N GLY A 383 -5.08 -8.02 10.70
CA GLY A 383 -4.32 -8.20 9.47
C GLY A 383 -2.82 -8.11 9.74
N LEU A 384 -2.07 -9.01 9.12
CA LEU A 384 -0.62 -9.05 9.24
C LEU A 384 0.06 -8.44 8.02
N ARG A 385 1.33 -8.07 8.18
CA ARG A 385 2.15 -7.49 7.12
C ARG A 385 2.37 -8.43 5.92
N ASP A 386 2.34 -9.76 6.16
CA ASP A 386 2.40 -10.76 5.07
C ASP A 386 1.09 -10.89 4.30
N GLY A 387 0.04 -10.20 4.75
CA GLY A 387 -1.29 -10.23 4.19
C GLY A 387 -2.19 -11.33 4.76
N SER A 388 -1.79 -12.06 5.80
CA SER A 388 -2.68 -12.95 6.55
C SER A 388 -3.73 -12.14 7.32
N VAL A 389 -4.91 -12.71 7.49
CA VAL A 389 -6.05 -12.13 8.22
C VAL A 389 -6.64 -13.15 9.14
N PHE A 390 -6.86 -12.78 10.39
CA PHE A 390 -7.39 -13.63 11.46
C PHE A 390 -8.54 -12.95 12.18
N PHE A 391 -9.45 -13.76 12.72
CA PHE A 391 -10.57 -13.28 13.54
C PHE A 391 -10.51 -13.88 14.95
N GLY A 392 -10.83 -13.07 15.96
CA GLY A 392 -10.87 -13.45 17.37
C GLY A 392 -10.97 -12.24 18.29
N SER A 393 -10.90 -12.44 19.59
CA SER A 393 -10.82 -11.36 20.57
C SER A 393 -9.37 -10.92 20.74
N VAL A 394 -9.06 -9.65 20.47
CA VAL A 394 -7.68 -9.13 20.43
C VAL A 394 -7.23 -8.56 21.75
N VAL A 395 -6.09 -9.03 22.23
CA VAL A 395 -5.34 -8.43 23.35
C VAL A 395 -4.01 -7.90 22.82
N LEU A 396 -3.86 -6.58 22.82
CA LEU A 396 -2.62 -5.91 22.37
C LEU A 396 -1.57 -5.95 23.48
N GLY A 397 -0.35 -6.32 23.13
CA GLY A 397 0.79 -6.32 24.04
C GLY A 397 2.09 -5.88 23.36
N PRO A 398 3.14 -5.55 24.13
CA PRO A 398 4.37 -4.94 23.61
C PRO A 398 5.15 -5.85 22.65
N ASP A 399 5.25 -7.13 22.97
CA ASP A 399 6.00 -8.10 22.17
C ASP A 399 5.10 -8.88 21.22
N LYS A 400 3.86 -9.11 21.65
CA LYS A 400 2.90 -9.94 20.93
C LYS A 400 1.47 -9.47 21.12
N THR A 401 0.69 -9.65 20.09
CA THR A 401 -0.76 -9.56 20.09
C THR A 401 -1.32 -10.96 20.27
N ILE A 402 -2.21 -11.14 21.23
CA ILE A 402 -2.88 -12.42 21.47
C ILE A 402 -4.27 -12.34 20.85
N LEU A 403 -4.61 -13.35 20.09
CA LEU A 403 -5.93 -13.51 19.49
C LEU A 403 -6.61 -14.74 20.14
N GLU A 404 -7.61 -14.46 20.96
CA GLU A 404 -8.40 -15.49 21.62
C GLU A 404 -9.55 -15.91 20.71
N ARG A 405 -9.70 -17.21 20.50
CA ARG A 405 -10.72 -17.82 19.64
C ARG A 405 -11.54 -18.83 20.43
N PRO A 406 -12.87 -18.80 20.32
CA PRO A 406 -13.71 -19.73 21.05
C PRO A 406 -13.39 -21.19 20.69
N GLY A 407 -13.02 -21.99 21.68
CA GLY A 407 -12.75 -23.42 21.50
C GLY A 407 -11.40 -23.78 20.87
N GLU A 408 -10.53 -22.80 20.66
CA GLU A 408 -9.18 -23.00 20.13
C GLU A 408 -8.12 -22.46 21.11
N GLU A 409 -6.87 -22.89 20.95
CA GLU A 409 -5.75 -22.28 21.66
C GLU A 409 -5.54 -20.84 21.19
N PRO A 410 -5.24 -19.90 22.12
CA PRO A 410 -4.94 -18.53 21.76
C PRO A 410 -3.78 -18.44 20.77
N LEU A 411 -3.96 -17.66 19.71
CA LEU A 411 -2.94 -17.42 18.71
C LEU A 411 -2.05 -16.25 19.14
N SER A 412 -0.75 -16.49 19.23
CA SER A 412 0.24 -15.48 19.59
C SER A 412 0.91 -14.93 18.31
N LEU A 413 0.67 -13.65 18.01
CA LEU A 413 1.17 -12.96 16.84
C LEU A 413 2.24 -11.94 17.26
N PRO A 414 3.46 -11.95 16.68
CA PRO A 414 4.46 -10.93 17.00
C PRO A 414 3.90 -9.53 16.73
N TRP A 415 4.06 -8.60 17.66
CA TRP A 415 3.57 -7.23 17.49
C TRP A 415 4.08 -6.58 16.19
N GLN A 416 5.32 -6.85 15.81
CA GLN A 416 5.93 -6.31 14.61
C GLN A 416 5.30 -6.82 13.32
N SER A 417 4.68 -8.00 13.33
CA SER A 417 3.98 -8.57 12.18
C SER A 417 2.58 -8.00 11.98
N VAL A 418 2.00 -7.34 13.00
CA VAL A 418 0.67 -6.75 12.91
C VAL A 418 0.70 -5.53 12.02
N HIS A 419 -0.16 -5.52 11.00
CA HIS A 419 -0.39 -4.39 10.11
C HIS A 419 -1.57 -3.55 10.56
N TYR A 420 -2.71 -4.18 10.80
CA TYR A 420 -3.90 -3.49 11.31
C TYR A 420 -4.67 -4.36 12.30
N VAL A 421 -5.44 -3.68 13.13
CA VAL A 421 -6.45 -4.28 14.00
C VAL A 421 -7.74 -3.50 13.85
N ILE A 422 -8.85 -4.20 13.71
CA ILE A 422 -10.20 -3.64 13.69
C ILE A 422 -10.99 -4.35 14.78
N ARG A 423 -11.36 -3.61 15.82
CA ARG A 423 -12.23 -4.15 16.85
C ARG A 423 -13.66 -4.07 16.41
N SER A 424 -14.33 -5.17 16.48
CA SER A 424 -15.74 -5.32 16.17
C SER A 424 -16.48 -5.86 17.40
N GLY A 425 -17.80 -5.76 17.44
CA GLY A 425 -18.58 -6.40 18.49
C GLY A 425 -19.52 -5.45 19.23
N LYS A 426 -19.76 -5.68 20.52
CA LYS A 426 -20.83 -5.02 21.27
C LYS A 426 -20.75 -3.50 21.34
N GLU A 427 -19.57 -2.91 21.10
CA GLU A 427 -19.32 -1.49 21.30
C GLU A 427 -18.98 -0.70 20.02
N THR A 428 -18.70 -1.40 18.91
CA THR A 428 -18.32 -0.76 17.64
C THR A 428 -18.83 -1.55 16.46
N PHE A 429 -19.49 -0.87 15.51
CA PHE A 429 -19.96 -1.44 14.25
C PHE A 429 -19.49 -0.58 13.07
N TRP A 430 -18.63 -1.15 12.25
CA TRP A 430 -18.10 -0.49 11.05
C TRP A 430 -19.12 -0.52 9.93
N LEU A 431 -19.42 0.63 9.31
CA LEU A 431 -20.42 0.71 8.24
C LEU A 431 -20.01 -0.09 7.00
N ASN A 432 -18.72 -0.27 6.78
CA ASN A 432 -18.21 -1.08 5.66
C ASN A 432 -18.59 -2.58 5.78
N GLY A 433 -18.78 -3.06 7.00
CA GLY A 433 -19.21 -4.43 7.29
C GLY A 433 -20.74 -4.60 7.43
N LEU A 434 -21.50 -3.49 7.41
CA LEU A 434 -22.96 -3.51 7.48
C LEU A 434 -23.55 -3.47 6.07
N ALA A 435 -24.45 -4.40 5.78
CA ALA A 435 -25.28 -4.28 4.59
C ALA A 435 -26.32 -3.17 4.81
N PRO A 436 -26.47 -2.19 3.89
CA PRO A 436 -27.56 -1.24 3.97
C PRO A 436 -28.91 -1.96 3.84
N SER A 437 -29.90 -1.50 4.60
CA SER A 437 -31.30 -1.98 4.47
C SER A 437 -31.95 -1.46 3.19
N ALA A 438 -31.52 -0.28 2.73
CA ALA A 438 -31.91 0.30 1.45
C ALA A 438 -30.79 1.15 0.87
N GLU A 439 -30.63 1.09 -0.43
CA GLU A 439 -29.71 1.92 -1.22
C GLU A 439 -30.48 2.55 -2.37
N ASP A 440 -30.61 3.87 -2.34
CA ASP A 440 -31.15 4.66 -3.43
C ASP A 440 -30.06 5.64 -3.88
N SER A 441 -29.45 5.36 -5.03
CA SER A 441 -28.34 6.14 -5.55
C SER A 441 -28.46 6.33 -7.06
N HIS A 442 -28.26 7.59 -7.51
CA HIS A 442 -28.32 7.98 -8.91
C HIS A 442 -27.06 8.77 -9.29
N GLY A 443 -26.06 8.05 -9.77
CA GLY A 443 -24.85 8.67 -10.28
C GLY A 443 -24.95 9.07 -11.76
N PRO A 444 -23.87 9.67 -12.32
CA PRO A 444 -23.83 10.06 -13.73
C PRO A 444 -23.90 8.88 -14.70
N LEU A 445 -23.62 7.67 -14.22
CA LEU A 445 -23.70 6.42 -15.00
C LEU A 445 -25.02 5.66 -14.79
N GLY A 446 -25.98 6.24 -14.07
CA GLY A 446 -27.30 5.63 -13.82
C GLY A 446 -27.52 5.18 -12.38
N PRO A 447 -28.61 4.44 -12.13
CA PRO A 447 -28.95 3.92 -10.80
C PRO A 447 -27.86 3.00 -10.26
N GLY A 448 -27.59 3.06 -8.95
CA GLY A 448 -26.60 2.22 -8.27
C GLY A 448 -25.15 2.69 -8.41
N SER A 449 -24.84 3.70 -9.23
CA SER A 449 -23.45 4.20 -9.42
C SER A 449 -23.03 5.31 -8.46
N GLY A 450 -23.87 5.62 -7.47
CA GLY A 450 -23.64 6.72 -6.52
C GLY A 450 -22.80 6.38 -5.30
N VAL A 451 -22.46 5.12 -5.12
CA VAL A 451 -21.76 4.62 -3.92
C VAL A 451 -20.53 3.83 -4.30
N VAL A 452 -19.38 4.21 -3.74
CA VAL A 452 -18.15 3.43 -3.84
C VAL A 452 -17.67 3.09 -2.43
N ARG A 453 -17.57 1.80 -2.14
CA ARG A 453 -17.02 1.29 -0.89
C ARG A 453 -15.56 0.92 -1.13
N MET A 454 -14.65 1.57 -0.41
CA MET A 454 -13.21 1.32 -0.51
C MET A 454 -12.74 0.58 0.72
N ASP A 455 -11.99 -0.48 0.49
CA ASP A 455 -11.28 -1.22 1.51
C ASP A 455 -9.78 -0.93 1.36
N ASN A 456 -9.29 -0.06 2.22
CA ASN A 456 -7.92 0.44 2.16
C ASN A 456 -6.96 -0.32 3.10
N ARG A 457 -7.44 -1.41 3.72
CA ARG A 457 -6.65 -2.22 4.68
C ARG A 457 -5.33 -2.75 4.11
N ARG A 458 -5.15 -2.72 2.81
CA ARG A 458 -3.96 -3.19 2.09
C ARG A 458 -3.12 -2.07 1.47
N GLY A 459 -3.57 -0.83 1.60
CA GLY A 459 -2.94 0.35 1.03
C GLY A 459 -2.19 1.20 2.05
N ASP A 460 -1.48 2.21 1.56
CA ASP A 460 -0.83 3.24 2.37
C ASP A 460 -1.76 4.45 2.57
N GLU A 461 -3.06 4.24 2.49
CA GLU A 461 -4.05 5.31 2.57
C GLU A 461 -4.29 5.77 4.00
N THR A 462 -4.86 6.97 4.13
CA THR A 462 -5.09 7.64 5.40
C THR A 462 -6.30 7.11 6.19
N SER A 463 -6.94 6.03 5.73
CA SER A 463 -8.11 5.41 6.38
C SER A 463 -8.13 3.92 6.10
N LEU A 464 -8.69 3.12 7.01
CA LEU A 464 -8.92 1.68 6.78
C LEU A 464 -10.07 1.43 5.81
N PHE A 465 -11.10 2.27 5.89
CA PHE A 465 -12.29 2.19 5.06
C PHE A 465 -12.67 3.57 4.57
N ALA A 466 -13.16 3.67 3.34
CA ALA A 466 -13.81 4.86 2.84
C ALA A 466 -15.11 4.52 2.13
N LEU A 467 -16.12 5.34 2.41
CA LEU A 467 -17.42 5.31 1.76
C LEU A 467 -17.58 6.61 0.96
N ARG A 468 -17.50 6.52 -0.36
CA ARG A 468 -17.69 7.65 -1.26
C ARG A 468 -19.12 7.71 -1.73
N LEU A 469 -19.75 8.84 -1.51
CA LEU A 469 -21.15 9.11 -1.83
C LEU A 469 -21.23 10.32 -2.76
N ILE A 470 -21.90 10.19 -3.89
CA ILE A 470 -22.20 11.32 -4.75
C ILE A 470 -23.63 11.83 -4.52
N PRO A 471 -23.98 13.07 -4.95
CA PRO A 471 -25.31 13.60 -4.77
C PRO A 471 -26.42 12.73 -5.37
N ARG A 472 -27.62 12.81 -4.77
CA ARG A 472 -28.77 11.93 -4.96
C ARG A 472 -28.54 10.50 -4.46
N THR A 473 -27.71 10.35 -3.44
CA THR A 473 -27.52 9.07 -2.76
C THR A 473 -28.19 9.10 -1.40
N ARG A 474 -28.88 8.02 -1.07
CA ARG A 474 -29.43 7.72 0.26
C ARG A 474 -29.08 6.27 0.61
N LEU A 475 -28.39 6.09 1.71
CA LEU A 475 -28.06 4.78 2.26
C LEU A 475 -28.69 4.62 3.62
N SER A 476 -29.61 3.69 3.76
CA SER A 476 -30.21 3.34 5.04
C SER A 476 -29.51 2.15 5.67
N TYR A 477 -29.22 2.26 6.95
CA TYR A 477 -28.59 1.23 7.73
C TYR A 477 -29.42 0.88 8.97
N PRO A 478 -29.59 -0.41 9.30
CA PRO A 478 -30.22 -0.78 10.54
C PRO A 478 -29.33 -0.37 11.72
N ILE A 479 -29.93 0.17 12.77
CA ILE A 479 -29.26 0.42 14.03
C ILE A 479 -29.25 -0.91 14.81
N PRO A 480 -28.08 -1.53 15.05
CA PRO A 480 -28.01 -2.78 15.78
C PRO A 480 -28.67 -2.66 17.16
N PRO A 481 -29.33 -3.73 17.69
CA PRO A 481 -30.08 -3.65 18.95
C PRO A 481 -29.30 -3.07 20.13
N ALA A 482 -28.01 -3.37 20.22
CA ALA A 482 -27.13 -2.82 21.27
C ALA A 482 -27.03 -1.27 21.23
N PHE A 483 -27.33 -0.65 20.10
CA PHE A 483 -27.22 0.79 19.84
C PHE A 483 -28.58 1.49 19.76
N SER A 484 -29.67 0.76 19.74
CA SER A 484 -31.03 1.31 19.54
C SER A 484 -31.54 2.14 20.71
N SER A 485 -30.88 2.12 21.87
CA SER A 485 -31.28 2.83 23.08
C SER A 485 -31.08 4.36 23.03
N GLY A 486 -30.56 4.92 21.91
CA GLY A 486 -30.19 6.34 21.81
C GLY A 486 -28.80 6.68 22.35
N ARG A 487 -27.99 5.67 22.60
CA ARG A 487 -26.58 5.81 23.01
C ARG A 487 -25.59 5.61 21.85
N ALA A 488 -26.10 5.48 20.64
CA ALA A 488 -25.26 5.34 19.46
C ALA A 488 -24.61 6.68 19.08
N LEU A 489 -23.31 6.64 18.80
CA LEU A 489 -22.56 7.72 18.16
C LEU A 489 -22.18 7.28 16.75
N LEU A 490 -22.60 8.04 15.74
CA LEU A 490 -22.04 7.91 14.40
C LEU A 490 -20.72 8.68 14.35
N GLN A 491 -19.62 7.97 14.13
CA GLN A 491 -18.29 8.56 14.05
C GLN A 491 -17.68 8.33 12.66
N ALA A 492 -17.02 9.35 12.12
CA ALA A 492 -16.30 9.32 10.85
C ALA A 492 -15.38 10.54 10.72
N HIS A 493 -14.58 10.59 9.66
CA HIS A 493 -14.07 11.83 9.10
C HIS A 493 -14.77 12.09 7.76
N LEU A 494 -15.33 13.29 7.63
CA LEU A 494 -16.00 13.74 6.42
C LEU A 494 -15.04 14.60 5.60
N ALA A 495 -14.90 14.29 4.32
CA ALA A 495 -14.16 15.10 3.37
C ALA A 495 -14.96 15.26 2.08
N PRO A 496 -14.76 16.34 1.31
CA PRO A 496 -15.21 16.36 -0.07
C PRO A 496 -14.44 15.29 -0.87
N LEU A 497 -15.05 14.76 -1.94
CA LEU A 497 -14.29 13.89 -2.85
C LEU A 497 -13.09 14.68 -3.43
N PRO A 498 -11.94 14.00 -3.67
CA PRO A 498 -10.72 14.68 -4.12
C PRO A 498 -10.90 15.55 -5.38
N ASP A 499 -11.77 15.09 -6.30
CA ASP A 499 -12.03 15.76 -7.58
C ASP A 499 -13.24 16.71 -7.55
N SER A 500 -13.83 16.95 -6.37
CA SER A 500 -15.00 17.81 -6.24
C SER A 500 -14.69 19.22 -6.73
N ARG A 501 -15.56 19.75 -7.59
CA ARG A 501 -15.53 21.12 -8.08
C ARG A 501 -16.60 22.01 -7.46
N GLU A 502 -17.63 21.38 -6.88
CA GLU A 502 -18.76 22.04 -6.22
C GLU A 502 -18.97 21.44 -4.84
N ALA A 503 -19.60 22.20 -3.96
CA ALA A 503 -19.94 21.75 -2.64
C ALA A 503 -21.05 20.69 -2.67
N ALA A 504 -20.96 19.71 -1.78
CA ALA A 504 -22.01 18.71 -1.56
C ALA A 504 -22.59 18.87 -0.16
N THR A 505 -23.87 18.59 -0.01
CA THR A 505 -24.56 18.60 1.28
C THR A 505 -24.70 17.16 1.79
N PHE A 506 -24.10 16.88 2.93
CA PHE A 506 -24.24 15.63 3.66
C PHE A 506 -25.35 15.76 4.71
N THR A 507 -26.19 14.74 4.81
CA THR A 507 -27.31 14.70 5.75
C THR A 507 -27.37 13.39 6.51
N VAL A 508 -27.89 13.42 7.73
CA VAL A 508 -28.21 12.23 8.51
C VAL A 508 -29.64 12.34 9.02
N SER A 509 -30.43 11.29 8.80
CA SER A 509 -31.79 11.17 9.31
C SER A 509 -31.97 9.87 10.08
N VAL A 510 -32.87 9.87 11.05
CA VAL A 510 -33.30 8.67 11.80
C VAL A 510 -34.80 8.54 11.65
N GLU A 511 -35.30 7.35 11.30
CA GLU A 511 -36.73 7.11 11.00
C GLU A 511 -37.31 8.16 10.02
N GLY A 512 -36.53 8.51 8.98
CA GLY A 512 -36.92 9.50 7.97
C GLY A 512 -36.89 10.97 8.41
N LYS A 513 -36.60 11.27 9.67
CA LYS A 513 -36.46 12.64 10.15
C LYS A 513 -35.02 13.09 10.13
N GLU A 514 -34.71 14.12 9.32
CA GLU A 514 -33.39 14.73 9.27
C GLU A 514 -33.12 15.48 10.59
N PHE A 515 -31.91 15.25 11.13
CA PHE A 515 -31.45 15.94 12.34
C PHE A 515 -30.04 16.48 12.24
N PHE A 516 -29.32 16.14 11.13
CA PHE A 516 -27.99 16.69 10.86
C PHE A 516 -27.84 17.01 9.38
N ARG A 517 -27.25 18.19 9.11
CA ARG A 517 -26.93 18.67 7.75
C ARG A 517 -25.61 19.40 7.75
N ARG A 518 -24.75 19.11 6.78
CA ARG A 518 -23.43 19.72 6.64
C ARG A 518 -23.09 19.94 5.17
N SER A 519 -22.63 21.14 4.82
CA SER A 519 -22.07 21.43 3.50
C SER A 519 -20.55 21.24 3.53
N LEU A 520 -20.02 20.54 2.54
CA LEU A 520 -18.59 20.27 2.35
C LEU A 520 -18.13 20.95 1.06
N ALA A 521 -17.28 21.97 1.22
CA ALA A 521 -16.72 22.71 0.10
C ALA A 521 -15.54 21.96 -0.55
N PRO A 522 -15.33 22.10 -1.86
CA PRO A 522 -14.17 21.53 -2.54
C PRO A 522 -12.85 21.93 -1.86
N GLY A 523 -11.95 20.99 -1.71
CA GLY A 523 -10.62 21.23 -1.12
C GLY A 523 -10.60 21.53 0.38
N SER A 524 -11.75 21.51 1.08
CA SER A 524 -11.75 21.62 2.54
C SER A 524 -11.06 20.41 3.20
N SER A 525 -10.37 20.65 4.32
CA SER A 525 -9.75 19.58 5.09
C SER A 525 -10.77 18.62 5.67
N PRO A 526 -10.45 17.33 5.83
CA PRO A 526 -11.31 16.37 6.51
C PRO A 526 -11.71 16.87 7.92
N GLU A 527 -13.01 16.80 8.22
CA GLU A 527 -13.55 17.20 9.51
C GLU A 527 -14.09 15.99 10.29
N LYS A 528 -13.93 16.03 11.61
CA LYS A 528 -14.42 14.98 12.50
C LYS A 528 -15.94 15.06 12.60
N LEU A 529 -16.62 13.95 12.33
CA LEU A 529 -18.01 13.71 12.68
C LEU A 529 -18.07 12.87 13.96
N SER A 530 -18.80 13.34 14.98
CA SER A 530 -19.16 12.55 16.15
C SER A 530 -20.58 12.94 16.55
N LEU A 531 -21.53 12.20 16.02
CA LEU A 531 -22.94 12.58 16.02
C LEU A 531 -23.76 11.61 16.85
N PRO A 532 -24.34 12.02 17.99
CA PRO A 532 -25.28 11.20 18.75
C PRO A 532 -26.52 10.91 17.90
N LEU A 533 -26.81 9.64 17.65
CA LEU A 533 -28.01 9.24 16.94
C LEU A 533 -29.22 9.26 17.88
N PRO A 534 -30.34 9.87 17.49
CA PRO A 534 -31.61 9.70 18.18
C PRO A 534 -32.02 8.22 18.28
N LYS A 535 -32.86 7.91 19.24
CA LYS A 535 -33.45 6.57 19.37
C LYS A 535 -34.20 6.20 18.10
N GLY A 536 -33.89 5.05 17.53
CA GLY A 536 -34.50 4.56 16.29
C GLY A 536 -34.02 3.15 15.92
N LYS A 537 -34.60 2.59 14.89
CA LYS A 537 -34.23 1.28 14.35
C LYS A 537 -33.35 1.39 13.10
N GLU A 538 -33.44 2.55 12.43
CA GLU A 538 -32.76 2.80 11.17
C GLU A 538 -32.27 4.25 11.10
N PHE A 539 -31.09 4.45 10.50
CA PHE A 539 -30.61 5.76 10.12
C PHE A 539 -30.23 5.79 8.64
N THR A 540 -30.36 6.97 8.03
CA THR A 540 -30.08 7.16 6.61
C THR A 540 -29.02 8.25 6.43
N LEU A 541 -27.99 7.94 5.67
CA LEU A 541 -27.00 8.88 5.16
C LEU A 541 -27.47 9.41 3.81
N GLY A 542 -27.46 10.70 3.62
CA GLY A 542 -27.86 11.36 2.38
C GLY A 542 -26.76 12.28 1.86
N VAL A 543 -26.63 12.36 0.54
CA VAL A 543 -25.80 13.38 -0.13
C VAL A 543 -26.60 14.04 -1.23
N GLU A 544 -26.60 15.37 -1.21
CA GLU A 544 -27.39 16.21 -2.14
C GLU A 544 -26.50 17.27 -2.79
N PHE A 545 -26.90 17.73 -3.98
CA PHE A 545 -26.33 18.94 -4.57
C PHE A 545 -26.71 20.16 -3.71
N GLN A 546 -25.82 21.14 -3.64
CA GLN A 546 -26.12 22.37 -2.91
C GLN A 546 -26.96 23.35 -3.75
N GLU A 547 -26.39 23.85 -4.83
CA GLU A 547 -27.07 24.88 -5.66
C GLU A 547 -27.22 24.46 -7.12
N ARG A 548 -26.25 23.72 -7.64
CA ARG A 548 -26.19 23.29 -9.06
C ARG A 548 -25.98 21.81 -9.17
N ILE A 549 -26.58 21.21 -10.19
CA ILE A 549 -26.28 19.83 -10.60
C ILE A 549 -24.94 19.87 -11.32
N SER A 550 -23.88 19.50 -10.63
CA SER A 550 -22.52 19.49 -11.17
C SER A 550 -21.76 18.26 -10.70
N TYR A 551 -21.12 17.55 -11.61
CA TYR A 551 -20.20 16.47 -11.33
C TYR A 551 -18.79 16.86 -11.83
N PRO A 552 -17.70 16.40 -11.15
CA PRO A 552 -17.69 15.60 -9.93
C PRO A 552 -17.96 16.45 -8.68
N CYS A 553 -18.80 15.94 -7.80
CA CYS A 553 -18.92 16.41 -6.41
C CYS A 553 -19.43 15.26 -5.55
N GLY A 554 -19.22 15.33 -4.25
CA GLY A 554 -19.67 14.31 -3.30
C GLY A 554 -18.90 14.35 -1.99
N VAL A 555 -19.13 13.33 -1.18
CA VAL A 555 -18.61 13.21 0.17
C VAL A 555 -17.87 11.88 0.33
N GLU A 556 -16.71 11.92 0.95
CA GLU A 556 -15.99 10.76 1.43
C GLU A 556 -16.14 10.67 2.95
N MET A 557 -16.65 9.54 3.44
CA MET A 557 -16.68 9.20 4.86
C MET A 557 -15.55 8.20 5.13
N GLN A 558 -14.55 8.64 5.85
CA GLN A 558 -13.42 7.80 6.24
C GLN A 558 -13.68 7.16 7.60
N ASP A 559 -13.44 5.85 7.71
CA ASP A 559 -13.53 5.05 8.93
C ASP A 559 -14.88 5.18 9.64
N ALA A 560 -15.98 5.21 8.88
CA ALA A 560 -17.31 5.38 9.40
C ALA A 560 -17.76 4.18 10.24
N HIS A 561 -18.20 4.44 11.47
CA HIS A 561 -18.65 3.41 12.39
C HIS A 561 -19.67 3.95 13.41
N LEU A 562 -20.46 3.04 13.99
CA LEU A 562 -21.24 3.30 15.19
C LEU A 562 -20.41 2.91 16.43
N ALA A 563 -20.38 3.78 17.41
CA ALA A 563 -19.78 3.54 18.72
C ALA A 563 -20.82 3.72 19.84
N LEU A 564 -20.70 3.05 20.96
CA LEU A 564 -21.49 3.36 22.14
C LEU A 564 -20.92 4.60 22.82
N ALA A 565 -21.78 5.54 23.19
CA ALA A 565 -21.40 6.66 24.05
C ALA A 565 -20.93 6.11 25.41
N GLU A 566 -19.78 6.60 25.88
CA GLU A 566 -19.31 6.28 27.23
C GLU A 566 -20.40 6.70 28.24
N SER A 567 -20.76 5.80 29.18
CA SER A 567 -21.64 6.19 30.27
C SER A 567 -20.88 7.19 31.13
N THR A 568 -21.31 8.45 31.12
CA THR A 568 -20.92 9.37 32.17
C THR A 568 -21.37 8.75 33.50
N LYS A 569 -20.40 8.45 34.38
CA LYS A 569 -20.69 8.02 35.76
C LYS A 569 -21.60 9.08 36.40
N GLY A 570 -22.90 8.89 36.38
CA GLY A 570 -23.86 9.83 36.93
C GLY A 570 -25.33 9.47 36.75
N ASP A 571 -25.69 8.59 35.81
CA ASP A 571 -27.07 8.17 35.54
C ASP A 571 -27.32 6.72 36.07
N GLU A 572 -27.16 6.49 37.37
CA GLU A 572 -27.90 5.41 37.99
C GLU A 572 -29.34 5.92 38.21
N PRO A 573 -30.36 5.21 37.72
CA PRO A 573 -31.73 5.56 38.02
C PRO A 573 -31.97 5.32 39.52
N ARG A 574 -32.31 6.41 40.23
CA ARG A 574 -32.84 6.33 41.59
C ARG A 574 -34.23 5.72 41.59
#